data_8896531e160f363276e3ce4daf9452ee
#
_entry.id   8896531e160f363276e3ce4daf9452ee
#
_cell.length_a   1.000
_cell.length_b   1.000
_cell.length_c   1.000
_cell.angle_alpha   90.00
_cell.angle_beta   90.00
_cell.angle_gamma   90.00
#
_symmetry.space_group_name_H-M   'P 1'
#
loop_
_entity.id
_entity.type
_entity.pdbx_description
1 polymer ?
#
loop_
_entity_poly.entity_id
_entity_poly.type
_entity_poly.pdbx_seq_one_letter_code
_entity_poly.pdbx_strand_id
1 'polypeptide(L)'
;MRRLLLLFFILAHSVGLWAQNGRNVTEEWLKENYTKREVMIPMRDGARLYTAVYEPVSNSEAKPVMLVRTPYSLRPYGFEAGEEPSKDRFAYSSGMWGDLLNYAADGYVIVLQNVRGTYLSEEEFENIRPHLSGKAGGKTTKRIVDEATDTYDTVEWLLANTGNNGNIGVKGTSYPGYYATMAALSRHPAIKAVSPQAPVTDWFMGDDAHHNGALCLADCYRFGSSMYRSRKAPSTKGMKRLVSIDSDLYEYFIGKPLSELSAFFGDTLAFWNKMVSHPDYDKFWKDRNPSLHLKDIEPAVLVTGGFYDAEDCYGAFNTYTQLKKLSPECDLYLAAGPWHHGGWRSRSVSSIAGAWFGEASGEYYLDDIEYPFFRYYLEGKGEKPARVNVLPSGETMRSRMEGLPSTSFWEAYSTWPPENASPTRIYLLSLIHI
;
A
#
# COMPACT_ATOMS: atom_id res chain seq x y z
N MET A 1 11.36 6.14 48.27
CA MET A 1 11.00 4.96 47.45
C MET A 1 9.53 4.85 47.09
N ARG A 2 8.53 5.14 47.93
CA ARG A 2 7.09 5.04 47.57
C ARG A 2 6.59 6.07 46.54
N ARG A 3 7.23 7.24 46.38
CA ARG A 3 6.79 8.28 45.39
C ARG A 3 7.34 8.03 43.97
N LEU A 4 8.43 7.29 43.79
CA LEU A 4 8.94 6.90 42.47
C LEU A 4 8.11 5.76 41.85
N LEU A 5 7.57 4.87 42.65
CA LEU A 5 6.71 3.76 42.17
C LEU A 5 5.35 4.25 41.65
N LEU A 6 4.80 5.35 42.22
CA LEU A 6 3.56 5.93 41.70
C LEU A 6 3.72 6.66 40.35
N LEU A 7 4.87 7.27 40.09
CA LEU A 7 5.17 7.89 38.79
C LEU A 7 5.38 6.86 37.67
N PHE A 8 6.00 5.70 37.98
CA PHE A 8 6.13 4.60 37.02
C PHE A 8 4.77 3.94 36.70
N PHE A 9 3.85 3.84 37.67
CA PHE A 9 2.51 3.32 37.44
C PHE A 9 1.63 4.26 36.61
N ILE A 10 1.78 5.57 36.76
CA ILE A 10 1.03 6.57 35.97
C ILE A 10 1.55 6.61 34.53
N LEU A 11 2.87 6.50 34.28
CA LEU A 11 3.44 6.43 32.94
C LEU A 11 3.06 5.11 32.24
N ALA A 12 3.08 3.96 32.96
CA ALA A 12 2.65 2.68 32.40
C ALA A 12 1.15 2.65 32.05
N HIS A 13 0.30 3.33 32.81
CA HIS A 13 -1.13 3.45 32.50
C HIS A 13 -1.43 4.41 31.34
N SER A 14 -0.60 5.43 31.12
CA SER A 14 -0.79 6.33 29.98
C SER A 14 -0.37 5.67 28.65
N VAL A 15 0.66 4.85 28.64
CA VAL A 15 1.07 4.08 27.46
C VAL A 15 0.05 2.98 27.13
N GLY A 16 -0.53 2.31 28.14
CA GLY A 16 -1.53 1.24 27.95
C GLY A 16 -2.90 1.73 27.45
N LEU A 17 -3.27 2.98 27.67
CA LEU A 17 -4.55 3.56 27.19
C LEU A 17 -4.53 3.89 25.69
N TRP A 18 -3.38 4.12 25.11
CA TRP A 18 -3.25 4.49 23.68
C TRP A 18 -3.29 3.27 22.74
N ALA A 19 -2.82 2.11 23.18
CA ALA A 19 -2.83 0.88 22.39
C ALA A 19 -4.22 0.21 22.27
N GLN A 20 -5.23 0.69 22.99
CA GLN A 20 -6.59 0.11 22.99
C GLN A 20 -7.57 0.80 22.03
N ASN A 21 -7.27 2.02 21.55
CA ASN A 21 -8.28 2.82 20.84
C ASN A 21 -8.76 2.19 19.52
N GLY A 22 -7.88 1.61 18.72
CA GLY A 22 -8.28 0.97 17.46
C GLY A 22 -9.01 -0.37 17.62
N ARG A 23 -8.88 -1.05 18.76
CA ARG A 23 -9.54 -2.34 19.02
C ARG A 23 -11.03 -2.24 19.31
N ASN A 24 -11.52 -1.06 19.70
CA ASN A 24 -12.92 -0.80 20.03
C ASN A 24 -13.70 -0.17 18.87
N VAL A 25 -13.07 0.04 17.72
CA VAL A 25 -13.74 0.58 16.54
C VAL A 25 -14.45 -0.57 15.82
N THR A 26 -15.75 -0.63 15.99
CA THR A 26 -16.65 -1.56 15.27
C THR A 26 -17.34 -0.84 14.11
N GLU A 27 -18.06 -1.59 13.27
CA GLU A 27 -18.91 -1.00 12.22
C GLU A 27 -19.99 -0.11 12.81
N GLU A 28 -20.60 -0.50 13.94
CA GLU A 28 -21.60 0.28 14.65
C GLU A 28 -20.99 1.57 15.18
N TRP A 29 -19.81 1.49 15.80
CA TRP A 29 -19.10 2.68 16.27
C TRP A 29 -18.80 3.66 15.11
N LEU A 30 -18.35 3.15 13.96
CA LEU A 30 -18.11 3.99 12.78
C LEU A 30 -19.39 4.66 12.29
N LYS A 31 -20.52 3.95 12.24
CA LYS A 31 -21.83 4.52 11.86
C LYS A 31 -22.31 5.63 12.81
N GLU A 32 -21.99 5.52 14.08
CA GLU A 32 -22.35 6.53 15.10
C GLU A 32 -21.42 7.75 15.08
N ASN A 33 -20.14 7.55 14.75
CA ASN A 33 -19.10 8.57 14.90
C ASN A 33 -18.63 9.18 13.57
N TYR A 34 -19.02 8.60 12.44
CA TYR A 34 -18.62 9.07 11.11
C TYR A 34 -19.81 9.22 10.16
N THR A 35 -19.70 10.20 9.29
CA THR A 35 -20.56 10.30 8.09
C THR A 35 -19.79 9.81 6.87
N LYS A 36 -20.46 9.13 5.94
CA LYS A 36 -19.90 8.79 4.63
C LYS A 36 -20.49 9.70 3.56
N ARG A 37 -19.63 10.32 2.78
CA ARG A 37 -20.00 11.06 1.57
C ARG A 37 -19.30 10.41 0.37
N GLU A 38 -20.06 10.08 -0.64
CA GLU A 38 -19.54 9.57 -1.92
C GLU A 38 -19.54 10.70 -2.94
N VAL A 39 -18.41 10.90 -3.63
CA VAL A 39 -18.24 12.01 -4.57
C VAL A 39 -17.47 11.55 -5.80
N MET A 40 -17.70 12.24 -6.91
CA MET A 40 -16.93 12.12 -8.14
C MET A 40 -15.97 13.29 -8.24
N ILE A 41 -14.70 13.10 -7.82
CA ILE A 41 -13.70 14.18 -7.81
C ILE A 41 -13.22 14.44 -9.25
N PRO A 42 -13.33 15.69 -9.76
CA PRO A 42 -12.87 16.03 -11.10
C PRO A 42 -11.35 16.15 -11.15
N MET A 43 -10.73 15.48 -12.10
CA MET A 43 -9.31 15.61 -12.43
C MET A 43 -9.09 16.75 -13.45
N ARG A 44 -7.84 17.16 -13.63
CA ARG A 44 -7.44 18.28 -14.52
C ARG A 44 -7.84 18.13 -15.98
N ASP A 45 -8.04 16.92 -16.45
CA ASP A 45 -8.47 16.57 -17.81
C ASP A 45 -9.99 16.43 -17.96
N GLY A 46 -10.72 16.54 -16.85
CA GLY A 46 -12.17 16.44 -16.79
C GLY A 46 -12.70 15.06 -16.41
N ALA A 47 -11.85 14.02 -16.34
CA ALA A 47 -12.24 12.72 -15.81
C ALA A 47 -12.64 12.85 -14.34
N ARG A 48 -13.60 12.04 -13.88
CA ARG A 48 -14.06 12.05 -12.49
C ARG A 48 -13.75 10.73 -11.81
N LEU A 49 -13.15 10.79 -10.60
CA LEU A 49 -12.78 9.62 -9.84
C LEU A 49 -13.71 9.44 -8.63
N TYR A 50 -14.29 8.24 -8.54
CA TYR A 50 -15.11 7.85 -7.41
C TYR A 50 -14.31 7.87 -6.11
N THR A 51 -14.81 8.57 -5.12
CA THR A 51 -14.17 8.75 -3.83
C THR A 51 -15.18 8.66 -2.70
N ALA A 52 -14.93 7.79 -1.74
CA ALA A 52 -15.66 7.71 -0.48
C ALA A 52 -14.90 8.49 0.59
N VAL A 53 -15.51 9.54 1.12
CA VAL A 53 -14.97 10.41 2.17
C VAL A 53 -15.73 10.13 3.45
N TYR A 54 -15.01 9.69 4.49
CA TYR A 54 -15.54 9.46 5.82
C TYR A 54 -15.03 10.56 6.73
N GLU A 55 -15.96 11.36 7.29
CA GLU A 55 -15.66 12.48 8.15
C GLU A 55 -16.28 12.24 9.53
N PRO A 56 -15.56 12.55 10.64
CA PRO A 56 -16.13 12.45 11.97
C PRO A 56 -17.38 13.35 12.11
N VAL A 57 -18.39 12.86 12.79
CA VAL A 57 -19.64 13.63 13.07
C VAL A 57 -19.35 14.85 13.91
N SER A 58 -18.38 14.74 14.84
CA SER A 58 -17.95 15.88 15.67
C SER A 58 -16.45 15.80 15.92
N ASN A 59 -15.74 16.86 15.59
CA ASN A 59 -14.35 17.07 15.98
C ASN A 59 -14.22 18.41 16.70
N SER A 60 -13.50 18.42 17.81
CA SER A 60 -13.13 19.65 18.52
C SER A 60 -12.03 20.43 17.80
N GLU A 61 -11.28 19.77 16.94
CA GLU A 61 -10.18 20.31 16.14
C GLU A 61 -10.15 19.68 14.76
N ALA A 62 -9.63 20.40 13.75
CA ALA A 62 -9.41 19.86 12.42
C ALA A 62 -8.33 18.76 12.47
N LYS A 63 -8.59 17.63 11.83
CA LYS A 63 -7.72 16.45 11.84
C LYS A 63 -7.09 16.20 10.46
N PRO A 64 -6.00 15.44 10.39
CA PRO A 64 -5.40 15.06 9.11
C PRO A 64 -6.33 14.22 8.24
N VAL A 65 -5.98 14.14 6.96
CA VAL A 65 -6.58 13.17 6.03
C VAL A 65 -5.67 11.96 5.91
N MET A 66 -6.27 10.76 5.95
CA MET A 66 -5.61 9.51 5.54
C MET A 66 -6.24 9.04 4.22
N LEU A 67 -5.46 9.07 3.14
CA LEU A 67 -5.87 8.72 1.78
C LEU A 67 -5.35 7.33 1.38
N VAL A 68 -6.25 6.49 0.86
CA VAL A 68 -5.92 5.25 0.17
C VAL A 68 -6.48 5.28 -1.24
N ARG A 69 -5.63 5.15 -2.26
CA ARG A 69 -6.03 4.99 -3.66
C ARG A 69 -5.89 3.53 -4.07
N THR A 70 -6.86 2.99 -4.81
CA THR A 70 -6.91 1.56 -5.09
C THR A 70 -7.60 1.23 -6.42
N PRO A 71 -7.12 0.19 -7.14
CA PRO A 71 -7.83 -0.34 -8.28
C PRO A 71 -8.89 -1.37 -7.87
N TYR A 72 -8.94 -1.74 -6.58
CA TYR A 72 -9.83 -2.77 -6.05
C TYR A 72 -11.18 -2.20 -5.65
N SER A 73 -12.17 -3.09 -5.44
CA SER A 73 -13.52 -2.71 -5.06
C SER A 73 -13.57 -2.00 -3.71
N LEU A 74 -14.27 -0.89 -3.68
CA LEU A 74 -14.64 -0.16 -2.46
C LEU A 74 -16.07 -0.46 -2.01
N ARG A 75 -16.63 -1.61 -2.41
CA ARG A 75 -17.99 -2.01 -2.00
C ARG A 75 -18.19 -1.95 -0.49
N PRO A 76 -19.40 -1.60 -0.06
CA PRO A 76 -20.61 -1.32 -0.81
C PRO A 76 -20.61 0.12 -1.36
N TYR A 77 -21.02 0.28 -2.62
CA TYR A 77 -21.24 1.58 -3.25
C TYR A 77 -22.64 2.08 -2.92
N GLY A 78 -22.77 3.37 -2.58
CA GLY A 78 -24.03 3.99 -2.24
C GLY A 78 -24.87 4.41 -3.44
N PHE A 79 -24.34 4.30 -4.67
CA PHE A 79 -25.03 4.62 -5.90
C PHE A 79 -24.54 3.72 -7.06
N GLU A 80 -25.33 3.63 -8.12
CA GLU A 80 -24.94 2.98 -9.38
C GLU A 80 -24.33 3.99 -10.35
N ALA A 81 -23.65 3.48 -11.38
CA ALA A 81 -23.07 4.34 -12.42
C ALA A 81 -24.13 5.18 -13.12
N GLY A 82 -23.91 6.48 -13.19
CA GLY A 82 -24.85 7.44 -13.80
C GLY A 82 -25.85 8.06 -12.82
N GLU A 83 -25.88 7.62 -11.55
CA GLU A 83 -26.64 8.27 -10.49
C GLU A 83 -25.79 9.32 -9.77
N GLU A 84 -26.42 10.34 -9.19
CA GLU A 84 -25.71 11.28 -8.30
C GLU A 84 -25.48 10.66 -6.91
N PRO A 85 -24.29 10.87 -6.30
CA PRO A 85 -23.97 10.36 -4.98
C PRO A 85 -24.93 10.87 -3.90
N SER A 86 -25.44 9.98 -3.06
CA SER A 86 -26.30 10.32 -1.93
C SER A 86 -25.46 10.58 -0.67
N LYS A 87 -25.78 11.66 0.05
CA LYS A 87 -25.13 11.98 1.33
C LYS A 87 -25.55 11.06 2.49
N ASP A 88 -26.68 10.35 2.35
CA ASP A 88 -27.33 9.64 3.45
C ASP A 88 -27.01 8.15 3.51
N ARG A 89 -26.15 7.65 2.61
CA ARG A 89 -25.83 6.22 2.55
C ARG A 89 -24.49 5.92 3.22
N PHE A 90 -24.54 5.67 4.52
CA PHE A 90 -23.39 5.07 5.18
C PHE A 90 -23.25 3.61 4.75
N ALA A 91 -22.11 3.30 4.11
CA ALA A 91 -21.74 1.95 3.76
C ALA A 91 -20.27 1.73 4.09
N TYR A 92 -20.00 0.63 4.76
CA TYR A 92 -18.68 0.29 5.31
C TYR A 92 -18.04 -0.82 4.47
N SER A 93 -16.83 -0.60 4.01
CA SER A 93 -16.04 -1.61 3.28
C SER A 93 -15.06 -2.30 4.22
N SER A 94 -15.47 -3.39 4.84
CA SER A 94 -14.67 -4.09 5.87
C SER A 94 -13.26 -4.47 5.40
N GLY A 95 -13.09 -4.82 4.11
CA GLY A 95 -11.79 -5.21 3.56
C GLY A 95 -10.75 -4.08 3.48
N MET A 96 -11.18 -2.82 3.53
CA MET A 96 -10.30 -1.65 3.42
C MET A 96 -10.04 -0.94 4.77
N TRP A 97 -10.78 -1.32 5.81
CA TRP A 97 -10.73 -0.62 7.09
C TRP A 97 -9.78 -1.24 8.13
N GLY A 98 -9.38 -2.50 7.98
CA GLY A 98 -8.67 -3.24 9.01
C GLY A 98 -7.42 -2.54 9.59
N ASP A 99 -6.69 -1.82 8.76
CA ASP A 99 -5.48 -1.08 9.11
C ASP A 99 -5.70 0.46 9.17
N LEU A 100 -6.96 0.92 9.13
CA LEU A 100 -7.32 2.34 9.26
C LEU A 100 -7.99 2.67 10.61
N LEU A 101 -8.25 1.67 11.45
CA LEU A 101 -9.04 1.83 12.68
C LEU A 101 -8.39 2.78 13.70
N ASN A 102 -7.06 2.79 13.81
CA ASN A 102 -6.35 3.70 14.72
C ASN A 102 -6.57 5.16 14.31
N TYR A 103 -6.52 5.45 13.01
CA TYR A 103 -6.75 6.78 12.48
C TYR A 103 -8.20 7.23 12.67
N ALA A 104 -9.16 6.31 12.46
CA ALA A 104 -10.57 6.59 12.71
C ALA A 104 -10.85 6.86 14.19
N ALA A 105 -10.28 6.07 15.09
CA ALA A 105 -10.40 6.28 16.53
C ALA A 105 -9.91 7.67 16.98
N ASP A 106 -8.93 8.22 16.27
CA ASP A 106 -8.35 9.55 16.54
C ASP A 106 -8.99 10.68 15.73
N GLY A 107 -10.06 10.38 14.98
CA GLY A 107 -10.90 11.37 14.29
C GLY A 107 -10.33 11.86 12.95
N TYR A 108 -9.43 11.11 12.31
CA TYR A 108 -8.93 11.48 10.97
C TYR A 108 -10.06 11.44 9.94
N VAL A 109 -9.95 12.30 8.93
CA VAL A 109 -10.75 12.15 7.71
C VAL A 109 -10.19 10.97 6.91
N ILE A 110 -10.99 9.92 6.71
CA ILE A 110 -10.57 8.72 5.96
C ILE A 110 -11.11 8.81 4.53
N VAL A 111 -10.22 8.65 3.55
CA VAL A 111 -10.57 8.79 2.15
C VAL A 111 -10.14 7.55 1.37
N LEU A 112 -11.11 6.92 0.72
CA LEU A 112 -10.91 5.76 -0.14
C LEU A 112 -11.28 6.15 -1.57
N GLN A 113 -10.33 6.06 -2.51
CA GLN A 113 -10.56 6.44 -3.91
C GLN A 113 -10.32 5.28 -4.87
N ASN A 114 -11.27 5.00 -5.74
CA ASN A 114 -11.02 4.17 -6.93
C ASN A 114 -10.18 4.95 -7.94
N VAL A 115 -9.09 4.33 -8.41
CA VAL A 115 -8.24 4.96 -9.43
C VAL A 115 -8.93 4.99 -10.79
N ARG A 116 -8.41 5.78 -11.69
CA ARG A 116 -8.89 5.99 -13.05
C ARG A 116 -9.23 4.67 -13.77
N GLY A 117 -10.41 4.60 -14.39
CA GLY A 117 -10.88 3.45 -15.15
C GLY A 117 -11.25 2.22 -14.34
N THR A 118 -11.35 2.32 -13.00
CA THR A 118 -11.79 1.23 -12.15
C THR A 118 -13.14 1.54 -11.50
N TYR A 119 -14.00 0.55 -11.43
CA TYR A 119 -15.35 0.61 -10.84
C TYR A 119 -16.17 1.81 -11.33
N LEU A 120 -16.46 2.78 -10.45
CA LEU A 120 -17.24 3.97 -10.78
C LEU A 120 -16.37 5.14 -11.30
N SER A 121 -15.05 5.04 -11.22
CA SER A 121 -14.14 6.03 -11.80
C SER A 121 -14.16 5.96 -13.32
N GLU A 122 -14.14 7.13 -13.94
CA GLU A 122 -14.20 7.31 -15.38
C GLU A 122 -12.86 7.04 -16.08
N GLU A 123 -12.87 7.05 -17.41
CA GLU A 123 -11.75 6.81 -18.31
C GLU A 123 -11.25 5.37 -18.33
N GLU A 124 -10.07 5.15 -18.93
CA GLU A 124 -9.49 3.81 -19.11
C GLU A 124 -8.44 3.51 -18.04
N PHE A 125 -8.54 2.30 -17.48
CA PHE A 125 -7.53 1.77 -16.58
C PHE A 125 -6.30 1.33 -17.36
N GLU A 126 -5.14 1.82 -16.95
CA GLU A 126 -3.85 1.33 -17.43
C GLU A 126 -3.04 0.78 -16.26
N ASN A 127 -2.61 -0.48 -16.40
CA ASN A 127 -1.79 -1.13 -15.39
C ASN A 127 -0.43 -0.43 -15.23
N ILE A 128 -0.06 -0.15 -13.96
CA ILE A 128 1.19 0.58 -13.64
C ILE A 128 1.49 1.66 -14.65
N ARG A 129 0.54 2.61 -14.78
CA ARG A 129 0.63 3.73 -15.74
C ARG A 129 1.98 4.43 -15.65
N PRO A 130 2.66 4.70 -16.79
CA PRO A 130 3.95 5.39 -16.79
C PRO A 130 3.91 6.72 -16.07
N HIS A 131 4.95 7.02 -15.29
CA HIS A 131 5.10 8.32 -14.66
C HIS A 131 5.58 9.37 -15.66
N LEU A 132 4.76 10.38 -15.92
CA LEU A 132 4.98 11.42 -16.92
C LEU A 132 5.28 12.80 -16.31
N SER A 133 4.73 13.07 -15.12
CA SER A 133 4.77 14.41 -14.50
C SER A 133 6.15 14.82 -13.99
N GLY A 134 7.07 13.88 -13.76
CA GLY A 134 8.44 14.16 -13.35
C GLY A 134 9.26 15.02 -14.33
N LYS A 135 8.83 15.11 -15.59
CA LYS A 135 9.45 15.95 -16.62
C LYS A 135 8.90 17.38 -16.66
N ALA A 136 7.80 17.66 -15.98
CA ALA A 136 7.05 18.92 -16.10
C ALA A 136 7.38 19.96 -15.02
N GLY A 137 8.37 19.73 -14.16
CA GLY A 137 8.86 20.73 -13.19
C GLY A 137 7.79 21.32 -12.28
N GLY A 138 6.87 20.51 -11.75
CA GLY A 138 5.85 20.92 -10.79
C GLY A 138 4.69 21.77 -11.36
N LYS A 139 4.82 22.37 -12.53
CA LYS A 139 3.72 23.03 -13.24
C LYS A 139 3.14 22.06 -14.26
N THR A 140 2.26 21.21 -13.79
CA THR A 140 1.56 20.23 -14.60
C THR A 140 0.63 20.92 -15.56
N THR A 141 0.89 20.73 -16.86
CA THR A 141 -0.06 21.14 -17.89
C THR A 141 -1.26 20.19 -17.86
N LYS A 142 -2.45 20.64 -18.25
CA LYS A 142 -3.66 19.80 -18.40
C LYS A 142 -3.46 18.57 -19.32
N ARG A 143 -2.34 18.51 -20.03
CA ARG A 143 -1.99 17.45 -21.01
C ARG A 143 -1.27 16.27 -20.38
N ILE A 144 -0.73 16.41 -19.17
CA ILE A 144 -0.02 15.33 -18.48
C ILE A 144 -0.97 14.71 -17.48
N VAL A 145 -1.31 13.46 -17.68
CA VAL A 145 -2.21 12.67 -16.85
C VAL A 145 -1.53 11.37 -16.49
N ASP A 146 -1.22 11.22 -15.20
CA ASP A 146 -0.69 10.02 -14.59
C ASP A 146 -1.20 9.89 -13.15
N GLU A 147 -0.81 8.83 -12.44
CA GLU A 147 -1.30 8.60 -11.08
C GLU A 147 -0.80 9.64 -10.07
N ALA A 148 0.34 10.28 -10.33
CA ALA A 148 0.84 11.36 -9.49
C ALA A 148 0.01 12.63 -9.67
N THR A 149 -0.40 12.95 -10.90
CA THR A 149 -1.25 14.11 -11.18
C THR A 149 -2.68 13.90 -10.68
N ASP A 150 -3.23 12.69 -10.80
CA ASP A 150 -4.55 12.36 -10.23
C ASP A 150 -4.53 12.45 -8.70
N THR A 151 -3.42 12.06 -8.06
CA THR A 151 -3.24 12.25 -6.61
C THR A 151 -3.18 13.74 -6.26
N TYR A 152 -2.44 14.53 -7.02
CA TYR A 152 -2.35 15.97 -6.82
C TYR A 152 -3.74 16.63 -6.85
N ASP A 153 -4.52 16.38 -7.91
CA ASP A 153 -5.85 16.96 -8.09
C ASP A 153 -6.84 16.48 -7.00
N THR A 154 -6.71 15.22 -6.57
CA THR A 154 -7.49 14.67 -5.46
C THR A 154 -7.19 15.42 -4.16
N VAL A 155 -5.91 15.65 -3.85
CA VAL A 155 -5.50 16.36 -2.62
C VAL A 155 -5.97 17.81 -2.64
N GLU A 156 -5.85 18.52 -3.76
CA GLU A 156 -6.39 19.90 -3.90
C GLU A 156 -7.90 19.93 -3.59
N TRP A 157 -8.65 18.95 -4.13
CA TRP A 157 -10.08 18.86 -3.86
C TRP A 157 -10.36 18.57 -2.37
N LEU A 158 -9.63 17.65 -1.75
CA LEU A 158 -9.81 17.29 -0.35
C LEU A 158 -9.55 18.47 0.59
N LEU A 159 -8.48 19.22 0.35
CA LEU A 159 -8.16 20.42 1.13
C LEU A 159 -9.29 21.46 1.11
N ALA A 160 -9.96 21.61 -0.02
CA ALA A 160 -11.04 22.58 -0.19
C ALA A 160 -12.42 22.08 0.28
N ASN A 161 -12.63 20.77 0.43
CA ASN A 161 -13.97 20.18 0.57
C ASN A 161 -14.14 19.27 1.78
N THR A 162 -13.17 19.16 2.70
CA THR A 162 -13.26 18.38 3.94
C THR A 162 -12.80 19.19 5.14
N GLY A 163 -13.25 18.80 6.35
CA GLY A 163 -12.85 19.43 7.61
C GLY A 163 -11.45 19.00 8.08
N ASN A 164 -10.41 19.31 7.29
CA ASN A 164 -9.04 18.84 7.53
C ASN A 164 -8.10 19.93 8.07
N ASN A 165 -6.95 19.52 8.62
CA ASN A 165 -5.90 20.41 9.15
C ASN A 165 -4.83 20.81 8.12
N GLY A 166 -5.01 20.49 6.84
CA GLY A 166 -4.05 20.78 5.77
C GLY A 166 -2.94 19.73 5.59
N ASN A 167 -2.90 18.67 6.40
CA ASN A 167 -1.90 17.61 6.32
C ASN A 167 -2.51 16.30 5.82
N ILE A 168 -1.90 15.72 4.80
CA ILE A 168 -2.36 14.50 4.14
C ILE A 168 -1.33 13.39 4.34
N GLY A 169 -1.79 12.24 4.84
CA GLY A 169 -1.08 10.97 4.82
C GLY A 169 -1.62 10.08 3.70
N VAL A 170 -0.73 9.37 3.02
CA VAL A 170 -1.12 8.40 1.98
C VAL A 170 -0.48 7.05 2.28
N LYS A 171 -1.28 5.99 2.28
CA LYS A 171 -0.77 4.63 2.48
C LYS A 171 -1.42 3.63 1.54
N GLY A 172 -0.78 2.49 1.38
CA GLY A 172 -1.34 1.39 0.63
C GLY A 172 -0.40 0.20 0.53
N THR A 173 -0.98 -1.00 0.39
CA THR A 173 -0.25 -2.27 0.29
C THR A 173 -0.42 -2.84 -1.10
N SER A 174 0.66 -3.38 -1.70
CA SER A 174 0.61 -3.99 -3.03
C SER A 174 0.36 -2.95 -4.13
N TYR A 175 -0.62 -3.15 -4.98
CA TYR A 175 -1.04 -2.14 -5.96
C TYR A 175 -1.37 -0.78 -5.31
N PRO A 176 -2.14 -0.69 -4.19
CA PRO A 176 -2.25 0.56 -3.43
C PRO A 176 -0.90 1.11 -2.93
N GLY A 177 0.11 0.28 -2.72
CA GLY A 177 1.48 0.69 -2.42
C GLY A 177 2.16 1.42 -3.58
N TYR A 178 1.92 0.97 -4.82
CA TYR A 178 2.30 1.71 -6.02
C TYR A 178 1.67 3.11 -6.03
N TYR A 179 0.36 3.24 -5.73
CA TYR A 179 -0.28 4.56 -5.68
C TYR A 179 0.25 5.43 -4.53
N ALA A 180 0.66 4.85 -3.40
CA ALA A 180 1.34 5.59 -2.34
C ALA A 180 2.72 6.11 -2.80
N THR A 181 3.47 5.33 -3.61
CA THR A 181 4.70 5.78 -4.26
C THR A 181 4.42 6.92 -5.23
N MET A 182 3.37 6.81 -6.05
CA MET A 182 2.96 7.88 -6.97
C MET A 182 2.49 9.14 -6.23
N ALA A 183 1.95 9.00 -5.01
CA ALA A 183 1.61 10.15 -4.15
C ALA A 183 2.87 10.92 -3.71
N ALA A 184 3.95 10.23 -3.36
CA ALA A 184 5.24 10.89 -3.10
C ALA A 184 5.75 11.65 -4.33
N LEU A 185 5.61 11.04 -5.51
CA LEU A 185 5.99 11.64 -6.80
C LEU A 185 5.10 12.81 -7.24
N SER A 186 3.90 12.96 -6.66
CA SER A 186 3.01 14.08 -6.97
C SER A 186 3.58 15.44 -6.55
N ARG A 187 4.48 15.44 -5.57
CA ARG A 187 5.10 16.64 -4.97
C ARG A 187 4.08 17.65 -4.47
N HIS A 188 2.93 17.18 -4.00
CA HIS A 188 1.94 18.06 -3.42
C HIS A 188 2.35 18.47 -1.99
N PRO A 189 2.44 19.77 -1.66
CA PRO A 189 3.02 20.23 -0.39
C PRO A 189 2.22 19.83 0.86
N ALA A 190 0.92 19.52 0.71
CA ALA A 190 0.10 19.01 1.80
C ALA A 190 0.34 17.53 2.12
N ILE A 191 0.96 16.75 1.24
CA ILE A 191 1.34 15.37 1.53
C ILE A 191 2.59 15.41 2.41
N LYS A 192 2.43 15.09 3.69
CA LYS A 192 3.50 15.14 4.70
C LYS A 192 4.15 13.79 4.95
N ALA A 193 3.38 12.71 4.78
CA ALA A 193 3.85 11.36 5.02
C ALA A 193 3.22 10.39 4.04
N VAL A 194 4.00 9.42 3.56
CA VAL A 194 3.52 8.33 2.72
C VAL A 194 4.04 6.99 3.22
N SER A 195 3.24 5.93 3.11
CA SER A 195 3.67 4.57 3.41
C SER A 195 3.38 3.63 2.23
N PRO A 196 4.33 3.49 1.29
CA PRO A 196 4.29 2.44 0.29
C PRO A 196 4.66 1.10 0.95
N GLN A 197 3.72 0.17 0.99
CA GLN A 197 3.85 -1.13 1.65
C GLN A 197 3.83 -2.23 0.60
N ALA A 198 4.87 -3.07 0.55
CA ALA A 198 5.08 -3.99 -0.57
C ALA A 198 4.63 -3.36 -1.90
N PRO A 199 5.17 -2.19 -2.26
CA PRO A 199 4.69 -1.47 -3.43
C PRO A 199 5.14 -2.18 -4.70
N VAL A 200 4.24 -2.32 -5.65
CA VAL A 200 4.61 -2.71 -7.01
C VAL A 200 5.56 -1.66 -7.59
N THR A 201 6.73 -2.05 -8.08
CA THR A 201 7.72 -1.15 -8.68
C THR A 201 8.17 -1.61 -10.05
N ASP A 202 8.80 -2.78 -10.14
CA ASP A 202 9.38 -3.29 -11.38
C ASP A 202 8.83 -4.67 -11.71
N TRP A 203 7.81 -4.71 -12.54
CA TRP A 203 7.15 -5.94 -12.95
C TRP A 203 7.99 -6.84 -13.87
N PHE A 204 9.16 -6.40 -14.28
CA PHE A 204 10.09 -7.23 -15.04
C PHE A 204 11.22 -7.82 -14.18
N MET A 205 11.65 -7.11 -13.15
CA MET A 205 12.80 -7.52 -12.36
C MET A 205 12.45 -8.32 -11.12
N GLY A 206 11.32 -8.02 -10.46
CA GLY A 206 11.11 -8.70 -9.19
C GLY A 206 9.72 -8.63 -8.58
N ASP A 207 8.78 -7.90 -9.18
CA ASP A 207 7.43 -7.77 -8.66
C ASP A 207 6.42 -8.49 -9.55
N ASP A 208 5.40 -9.13 -8.98
CA ASP A 208 4.21 -9.74 -9.59
C ASP A 208 4.43 -10.54 -10.89
N ALA A 209 4.81 -9.87 -11.98
CA ALA A 209 4.75 -10.45 -13.32
C ALA A 209 5.98 -11.28 -13.70
N HIS A 210 7.17 -10.86 -13.29
CA HIS A 210 8.41 -11.58 -13.58
C HIS A 210 9.39 -11.51 -12.41
N HIS A 211 10.24 -12.52 -12.27
CA HIS A 211 11.43 -12.47 -11.45
C HIS A 211 12.68 -12.58 -12.33
N ASN A 212 13.47 -11.51 -12.39
CA ASN A 212 14.63 -11.40 -13.29
C ASN A 212 14.31 -11.78 -14.76
N GLY A 213 13.14 -11.33 -15.24
CA GLY A 213 12.65 -11.61 -16.59
C GLY A 213 11.95 -12.96 -16.77
N ALA A 214 11.94 -13.84 -15.77
CA ALA A 214 11.18 -15.08 -15.83
C ALA A 214 9.71 -14.81 -15.49
N LEU A 215 8.81 -15.08 -16.43
CA LEU A 215 7.37 -14.82 -16.29
C LEU A 215 6.71 -15.71 -15.23
N CYS A 216 6.05 -15.09 -14.25
CA CYS A 216 5.20 -15.75 -13.24
C CYS A 216 3.83 -16.05 -13.83
N LEU A 217 3.76 -17.00 -14.76
CA LEU A 217 2.60 -17.22 -15.65
C LEU A 217 1.30 -17.49 -14.90
N ALA A 218 1.29 -18.32 -13.87
CA ALA A 218 0.08 -18.66 -13.12
C ALA A 218 -0.50 -17.45 -12.38
N ASP A 219 0.34 -16.63 -11.80
CA ASP A 219 -0.06 -15.45 -11.06
C ASP A 219 -0.52 -14.34 -12.01
N CYS A 220 0.20 -14.11 -13.09
CA CYS A 220 -0.24 -13.23 -14.18
C CYS A 220 -1.61 -13.62 -14.74
N TYR A 221 -1.87 -14.93 -14.89
CA TYR A 221 -3.18 -15.40 -15.32
C TYR A 221 -4.27 -15.13 -14.29
N ARG A 222 -4.04 -15.47 -13.03
CA ARG A 222 -5.02 -15.29 -11.95
C ARG A 222 -5.41 -13.82 -11.79
N PHE A 223 -4.41 -12.96 -11.74
CA PHE A 223 -4.59 -11.52 -11.61
C PHE A 223 -5.10 -10.89 -12.91
N GLY A 224 -4.42 -11.16 -14.02
CA GLY A 224 -4.68 -10.55 -15.31
C GLY A 224 -6.05 -10.87 -15.88
N SER A 225 -6.57 -12.07 -15.65
CA SER A 225 -7.90 -12.47 -16.16
C SER A 225 -9.05 -11.56 -15.68
N SER A 226 -8.83 -10.79 -14.62
CA SER A 226 -9.79 -9.78 -14.14
C SER A 226 -9.26 -8.35 -14.28
N MET A 227 -7.99 -8.10 -13.90
CA MET A 227 -7.42 -6.75 -13.78
C MET A 227 -6.88 -6.17 -15.10
N TYR A 228 -6.44 -7.03 -16.04
CA TYR A 228 -5.89 -6.55 -17.32
C TYR A 228 -6.96 -6.26 -18.38
N ARG A 229 -8.23 -6.37 -18.03
CA ARG A 229 -9.34 -6.12 -18.95
C ARG A 229 -9.74 -4.66 -18.93
N SER A 230 -9.88 -4.08 -20.12
CA SER A 230 -10.49 -2.75 -20.28
C SER A 230 -11.96 -2.78 -19.91
N ARG A 231 -12.40 -1.76 -19.16
CA ARG A 231 -13.81 -1.51 -18.88
C ARG A 231 -14.42 -0.64 -19.97
N LYS A 232 -15.61 -1.00 -20.43
CA LYS A 232 -16.33 -0.20 -21.43
C LYS A 232 -17.00 1.02 -20.83
N ALA A 233 -17.32 0.97 -19.54
CA ALA A 233 -17.99 2.05 -18.81
C ALA A 233 -17.83 1.84 -17.29
N PRO A 234 -17.97 2.91 -16.47
CA PRO A 234 -18.06 2.80 -15.02
C PRO A 234 -19.13 1.80 -14.57
N SER A 235 -18.86 1.01 -13.52
CA SER A 235 -19.76 -0.02 -13.00
C SER A 235 -19.40 -0.39 -11.56
N THR A 236 -20.41 -0.63 -10.73
CA THR A 236 -20.25 -1.19 -9.37
C THR A 236 -19.84 -2.68 -9.38
N LYS A 237 -19.95 -3.35 -10.53
CA LYS A 237 -19.67 -4.77 -10.68
C LYS A 237 -18.20 -5.03 -10.96
N GLY A 238 -17.64 -6.02 -10.26
CA GLY A 238 -16.31 -6.54 -10.56
C GLY A 238 -16.26 -7.21 -11.94
N MET A 239 -15.07 -7.25 -12.54
CA MET A 239 -14.85 -8.03 -13.76
C MET A 239 -14.86 -9.52 -13.42
N LYS A 240 -15.64 -10.32 -14.16
CA LYS A 240 -15.59 -11.79 -14.05
C LYS A 240 -14.30 -12.29 -14.70
N ARG A 241 -13.67 -13.32 -14.12
CA ARG A 241 -12.56 -14.01 -14.78
C ARG A 241 -13.00 -14.51 -16.16
N LEU A 242 -12.09 -14.46 -17.13
CA LEU A 242 -12.38 -14.93 -18.51
C LEU A 242 -12.64 -16.41 -18.54
N VAL A 243 -11.86 -17.18 -17.78
CA VAL A 243 -11.97 -18.65 -17.69
C VAL A 243 -11.77 -19.05 -16.25
N SER A 244 -12.62 -19.94 -15.77
CA SER A 244 -12.39 -20.67 -14.54
C SER A 244 -11.65 -21.95 -14.87
N ILE A 245 -10.45 -22.11 -14.32
CA ILE A 245 -9.69 -23.34 -14.39
C ILE A 245 -9.71 -23.93 -12.99
N ASP A 246 -10.40 -25.06 -12.86
CA ASP A 246 -10.58 -25.77 -11.58
C ASP A 246 -9.37 -26.69 -11.27
N SER A 247 -8.48 -26.93 -12.24
CA SER A 247 -7.27 -27.71 -12.09
C SER A 247 -6.08 -26.84 -11.66
N ASP A 248 -4.96 -27.47 -11.34
CA ASP A 248 -3.71 -26.78 -11.11
C ASP A 248 -3.30 -25.97 -12.35
N LEU A 249 -3.13 -24.66 -12.16
CA LEU A 249 -2.78 -23.75 -13.24
C LEU A 249 -1.43 -24.08 -13.86
N TYR A 250 -0.48 -24.57 -13.06
CA TYR A 250 0.82 -24.98 -13.54
C TYR A 250 0.70 -26.15 -14.51
N GLU A 251 -0.05 -27.22 -14.16
CA GLU A 251 -0.30 -28.35 -15.04
C GLU A 251 -1.03 -27.95 -16.32
N TYR A 252 -1.95 -26.99 -16.21
CA TYR A 252 -2.70 -26.51 -17.38
C TYR A 252 -1.81 -25.77 -18.37
N PHE A 253 -0.82 -24.97 -17.90
CA PHE A 253 0.00 -24.12 -18.75
C PHE A 253 1.34 -24.79 -19.19
N ILE A 254 1.79 -25.82 -18.49
CA ILE A 254 3.07 -26.46 -18.81
C ILE A 254 3.12 -26.95 -20.26
N GLY A 255 4.20 -26.66 -20.94
CA GLY A 255 4.40 -27.07 -22.32
C GLY A 255 3.64 -26.25 -23.38
N LYS A 256 2.86 -25.26 -22.99
CA LYS A 256 2.15 -24.36 -23.92
C LYS A 256 3.00 -23.12 -24.22
N PRO A 257 3.19 -22.74 -25.49
CA PRO A 257 3.89 -21.50 -25.83
C PRO A 257 3.04 -20.27 -25.48
N LEU A 258 3.67 -19.15 -25.15
CA LEU A 258 2.98 -17.88 -24.83
C LEU A 258 2.09 -17.40 -25.97
N SER A 259 2.44 -17.67 -27.21
CA SER A 259 1.60 -17.33 -28.39
C SER A 259 0.25 -18.04 -28.40
N GLU A 260 0.17 -19.29 -27.91
CA GLU A 260 -1.09 -20.00 -27.76
C GLU A 260 -1.97 -19.36 -26.69
N LEU A 261 -1.38 -18.94 -25.57
CA LEU A 261 -2.07 -18.24 -24.48
C LEU A 261 -2.56 -16.85 -24.92
N SER A 262 -1.78 -16.13 -25.73
CA SER A 262 -2.19 -14.85 -26.30
C SER A 262 -3.39 -15.01 -27.23
N ALA A 263 -3.43 -16.05 -28.03
CA ALA A 263 -4.58 -16.38 -28.86
C ALA A 263 -5.83 -16.74 -28.03
N PHE A 264 -5.64 -17.43 -26.91
CA PHE A 264 -6.71 -17.78 -25.99
C PHE A 264 -7.33 -16.55 -25.29
N PHE A 265 -6.51 -15.60 -24.88
CA PHE A 265 -7.01 -14.35 -24.25
C PHE A 265 -7.55 -13.33 -25.27
N GLY A 266 -7.06 -13.39 -26.52
CA GLY A 266 -7.42 -12.46 -27.59
C GLY A 266 -7.15 -11.01 -27.18
N ASP A 267 -7.92 -10.08 -27.78
CA ASP A 267 -7.84 -8.64 -27.47
C ASP A 267 -8.48 -8.25 -26.11
N THR A 268 -9.07 -9.21 -25.42
CA THR A 268 -9.79 -8.96 -24.17
C THR A 268 -8.85 -8.54 -23.05
N LEU A 269 -7.61 -9.01 -23.06
CA LEU A 269 -6.56 -8.65 -22.10
C LEU A 269 -5.51 -7.75 -22.77
N ALA A 270 -5.86 -6.50 -23.01
CA ALA A 270 -4.98 -5.56 -23.72
C ALA A 270 -3.59 -5.43 -23.05
N PHE A 271 -3.53 -5.45 -21.72
CA PHE A 271 -2.24 -5.36 -21.01
C PHE A 271 -1.41 -6.64 -21.16
N TRP A 272 -2.05 -7.83 -21.20
CA TRP A 272 -1.35 -9.09 -21.50
C TRP A 272 -0.64 -9.00 -22.85
N ASN A 273 -1.33 -8.56 -23.89
CA ASN A 273 -0.77 -8.42 -25.22
C ASN A 273 0.40 -7.43 -25.26
N LYS A 274 0.28 -6.30 -24.52
CA LYS A 274 1.41 -5.36 -24.34
C LYS A 274 2.59 -6.05 -23.65
N MET A 275 2.36 -6.76 -22.56
CA MET A 275 3.38 -7.41 -21.76
C MET A 275 4.17 -8.46 -22.57
N VAL A 276 3.49 -9.36 -23.28
CA VAL A 276 4.14 -10.41 -24.08
C VAL A 276 4.83 -9.88 -25.35
N SER A 277 4.46 -8.68 -25.81
CA SER A 277 5.17 -8.01 -26.92
C SER A 277 6.47 -7.32 -26.50
N HIS A 278 6.74 -7.27 -25.18
CA HIS A 278 7.96 -6.69 -24.60
C HIS A 278 8.73 -7.74 -23.77
N PRO A 279 9.34 -8.77 -24.43
CA PRO A 279 9.98 -9.88 -23.73
C PRO A 279 11.31 -9.50 -23.05
N ASP A 280 11.86 -8.34 -23.40
CA ASP A 280 13.11 -7.81 -22.85
C ASP A 280 12.85 -6.62 -21.92
N TYR A 281 13.81 -6.31 -21.02
CA TYR A 281 13.75 -5.14 -20.14
C TYR A 281 13.98 -3.85 -20.92
N ASP A 282 13.01 -3.48 -21.73
CA ASP A 282 13.02 -2.32 -22.61
C ASP A 282 12.39 -1.06 -21.97
N LYS A 283 12.13 -0.06 -22.82
CA LYS A 283 11.52 1.21 -22.39
C LYS A 283 10.10 1.04 -21.85
N PHE A 284 9.34 0.04 -22.32
CA PHE A 284 7.98 -0.22 -21.84
C PHE A 284 7.96 -0.50 -20.33
N TRP A 285 8.86 -1.37 -19.83
CA TRP A 285 8.99 -1.72 -18.43
C TRP A 285 9.61 -0.58 -17.61
N LYS A 286 10.66 0.06 -18.13
CA LYS A 286 11.36 1.16 -17.45
C LYS A 286 10.47 2.37 -17.22
N ASP A 287 9.61 2.72 -18.18
CA ASP A 287 8.67 3.83 -18.02
C ASP A 287 7.61 3.56 -16.94
N ARG A 288 7.33 2.29 -16.65
CA ARG A 288 6.37 1.83 -15.65
C ARG A 288 6.96 1.59 -14.26
N ASN A 289 8.26 1.74 -14.13
CA ASN A 289 8.94 1.57 -12.86
C ASN A 289 9.04 2.91 -12.11
N PRO A 290 8.19 3.18 -11.09
CA PRO A 290 8.20 4.45 -10.37
C PRO A 290 9.47 4.64 -9.53
N SER A 291 10.16 3.55 -9.15
CA SER A 291 11.37 3.62 -8.33
C SER A 291 12.52 4.38 -9.00
N LEU A 292 12.53 4.43 -10.34
CA LEU A 292 13.53 5.19 -11.11
C LEU A 292 13.33 6.72 -11.03
N HIS A 293 12.20 7.17 -10.52
CA HIS A 293 11.80 8.58 -10.47
C HIS A 293 11.81 9.17 -9.04
N LEU A 294 12.19 8.41 -8.03
CA LEU A 294 12.17 8.78 -6.60
C LEU A 294 13.28 9.77 -6.23
N LYS A 295 13.38 10.85 -7.00
CA LYS A 295 14.35 11.92 -6.79
C LYS A 295 13.69 13.12 -6.11
N ASP A 296 14.38 13.75 -5.16
CA ASP A 296 13.94 14.96 -4.45
C ASP A 296 12.53 14.78 -3.81
N ILE A 297 12.35 13.67 -3.10
CA ILE A 297 11.10 13.34 -2.40
C ILE A 297 11.04 14.13 -1.10
N GLU A 298 9.98 14.94 -0.94
CA GLU A 298 9.79 15.85 0.19
C GLU A 298 9.04 15.22 1.38
N PRO A 299 7.94 14.45 1.19
CA PRO A 299 7.25 13.83 2.31
C PRO A 299 8.13 12.79 3.00
N ALA A 300 7.88 12.57 4.31
CA ALA A 300 8.44 11.44 5.01
C ALA A 300 7.92 10.11 4.41
N VAL A 301 8.78 9.11 4.29
CA VAL A 301 8.44 7.83 3.66
C VAL A 301 8.70 6.66 4.59
N LEU A 302 7.66 5.91 4.95
CA LEU A 302 7.76 4.62 5.63
C LEU A 302 7.53 3.48 4.64
N VAL A 303 8.59 2.85 4.19
CA VAL A 303 8.51 1.63 3.38
C VAL A 303 8.27 0.44 4.28
N THR A 304 7.33 -0.44 3.91
CA THR A 304 7.06 -1.67 4.67
C THR A 304 7.09 -2.88 3.75
N GLY A 305 7.67 -3.99 4.21
CA GLY A 305 7.73 -5.22 3.43
C GLY A 305 7.94 -6.49 4.26
N GLY A 306 7.56 -7.62 3.69
CA GLY A 306 7.73 -8.94 4.26
C GLY A 306 8.90 -9.69 3.64
N PHE A 307 9.73 -10.37 4.44
CA PHE A 307 10.83 -11.20 3.93
C PHE A 307 10.35 -12.45 3.18
N TYR A 308 9.11 -12.87 3.42
CA TYR A 308 8.46 -14.01 2.77
C TYR A 308 7.31 -13.58 1.85
N ASP A 309 7.35 -12.33 1.40
CA ASP A 309 6.42 -11.83 0.39
C ASP A 309 6.85 -12.39 -0.97
N ALA A 310 6.01 -13.26 -1.53
CA ALA A 310 6.27 -13.90 -2.83
C ALA A 310 5.89 -13.00 -4.03
N GLU A 311 5.19 -11.89 -3.78
CA GLU A 311 4.70 -10.99 -4.82
C GLU A 311 5.62 -9.76 -4.93
N ASP A 312 5.69 -8.93 -3.88
CA ASP A 312 6.33 -7.61 -3.93
C ASP A 312 7.43 -7.41 -2.86
N CYS A 313 8.14 -8.46 -2.48
CA CYS A 313 9.32 -8.33 -1.61
C CYS A 313 10.38 -7.43 -2.25
N TYR A 314 10.63 -7.61 -3.55
CA TYR A 314 11.56 -6.79 -4.31
C TYR A 314 11.16 -5.31 -4.28
N GLY A 315 9.89 -5.02 -4.53
CA GLY A 315 9.36 -3.66 -4.58
C GLY A 315 9.59 -2.85 -3.30
N ALA A 316 9.41 -3.48 -2.14
CA ALA A 316 9.66 -2.83 -0.85
C ALA A 316 11.14 -2.43 -0.70
N PHE A 317 12.06 -3.38 -0.84
CA PHE A 317 13.49 -3.12 -0.64
C PHE A 317 14.10 -2.29 -1.76
N ASN A 318 13.61 -2.42 -2.99
CA ASN A 318 14.00 -1.57 -4.11
C ASN A 318 13.57 -0.11 -3.88
N THR A 319 12.34 0.13 -3.44
CA THR A 319 11.83 1.47 -3.11
C THR A 319 12.70 2.13 -2.04
N TYR A 320 12.98 1.43 -0.95
CA TYR A 320 13.87 1.94 0.11
C TYR A 320 15.27 2.27 -0.42
N THR A 321 15.87 1.37 -1.19
CA THR A 321 17.21 1.53 -1.75
C THR A 321 17.29 2.70 -2.73
N GLN A 322 16.30 2.85 -3.60
CA GLN A 322 16.26 3.95 -4.56
C GLN A 322 16.02 5.30 -3.87
N LEU A 323 15.13 5.37 -2.86
CA LEU A 323 14.95 6.57 -2.05
C LEU A 323 16.25 6.99 -1.36
N LYS A 324 16.94 6.06 -0.71
CA LYS A 324 18.24 6.31 -0.06
C LYS A 324 19.26 6.88 -1.04
N LYS A 325 19.23 6.43 -2.30
CA LYS A 325 20.16 6.87 -3.36
C LYS A 325 19.76 8.19 -4.01
N LEU A 326 18.48 8.36 -4.34
CA LEU A 326 18.00 9.45 -5.18
C LEU A 326 17.43 10.63 -4.38
N SER A 327 17.07 10.40 -3.12
CA SER A 327 16.52 11.39 -2.19
C SER A 327 17.19 11.28 -0.81
N PRO A 328 18.50 11.51 -0.70
CA PRO A 328 19.25 11.31 0.55
C PRO A 328 18.76 12.20 1.70
N GLU A 329 18.12 13.33 1.40
CA GLU A 329 17.55 14.25 2.39
C GLU A 329 16.13 13.84 2.84
N CYS A 330 15.54 12.82 2.24
CA CYS A 330 14.21 12.33 2.61
C CYS A 330 14.22 11.75 4.03
N ASP A 331 13.20 12.07 4.82
CA ASP A 331 12.95 11.38 6.09
C ASP A 331 12.45 9.96 5.79
N LEU A 332 13.41 9.05 5.56
CA LEU A 332 13.18 7.68 5.10
C LEU A 332 13.18 6.69 6.26
N TYR A 333 12.20 5.79 6.26
CA TYR A 333 11.95 4.75 7.25
C TYR A 333 11.72 3.41 6.59
N LEU A 334 12.04 2.32 7.30
CA LEU A 334 11.77 0.95 6.88
C LEU A 334 11.17 0.16 8.04
N ALA A 335 10.12 -0.60 7.76
CA ALA A 335 9.62 -1.66 8.63
C ALA A 335 9.63 -2.99 7.88
N ALA A 336 10.29 -4.01 8.41
CA ALA A 336 10.38 -5.31 7.76
C ALA A 336 10.25 -6.45 8.77
N GLY A 337 9.60 -7.54 8.36
CA GLY A 337 9.39 -8.69 9.21
C GLY A 337 9.13 -9.98 8.42
N PRO A 338 9.00 -11.13 9.11
CA PRO A 338 8.80 -12.43 8.47
C PRO A 338 7.35 -12.63 8.00
N TRP A 339 6.85 -11.70 7.23
CA TRP A 339 5.48 -11.70 6.74
C TRP A 339 5.38 -12.16 5.29
N HIS A 340 4.24 -12.79 4.95
CA HIS A 340 3.79 -12.93 3.57
C HIS A 340 3.18 -11.61 3.09
N HIS A 341 2.78 -11.56 1.83
CA HIS A 341 2.18 -10.39 1.21
C HIS A 341 1.02 -9.79 2.04
N GLY A 342 1.22 -8.56 2.53
CA GLY A 342 0.23 -7.87 3.37
C GLY A 342 0.04 -8.43 4.78
N GLY A 343 0.87 -9.38 5.24
CA GLY A 343 0.72 -10.03 6.54
C GLY A 343 0.72 -9.06 7.72
N TRP A 344 1.50 -7.98 7.68
CA TRP A 344 1.57 -6.94 8.72
C TRP A 344 0.26 -6.18 8.95
N ARG A 345 -0.70 -6.26 8.03
CA ARG A 345 -2.03 -5.65 8.17
C ARG A 345 -2.93 -6.42 9.13
N SER A 346 -2.62 -7.67 9.42
CA SER A 346 -3.36 -8.50 10.38
C SER A 346 -2.75 -8.36 11.76
N ARG A 347 -3.48 -7.81 12.73
CA ARG A 347 -3.03 -7.66 14.11
C ARG A 347 -2.57 -8.98 14.74
N SER A 348 -3.24 -10.08 14.38
CA SER A 348 -2.99 -11.41 14.96
C SER A 348 -1.97 -12.24 14.19
N VAL A 349 -1.27 -11.67 13.20
CA VAL A 349 -0.30 -12.45 12.41
C VAL A 349 0.85 -12.95 13.29
N SER A 350 1.09 -14.26 13.24
CA SER A 350 2.04 -14.95 14.11
C SER A 350 2.87 -16.03 13.40
N SER A 351 2.51 -16.40 12.17
CA SER A 351 3.17 -17.50 11.45
C SER A 351 3.02 -17.38 9.94
N ILE A 352 3.89 -18.09 9.24
CA ILE A 352 3.82 -18.32 7.80
C ILE A 352 4.19 -19.76 7.47
N ALA A 353 3.39 -20.44 6.64
CA ALA A 353 3.65 -21.81 6.19
C ALA A 353 4.03 -22.79 7.33
N GLY A 354 3.41 -22.63 8.52
CA GLY A 354 3.70 -23.43 9.70
C GLY A 354 4.92 -22.98 10.52
N ALA A 355 5.71 -22.04 10.05
CA ALA A 355 6.77 -21.41 10.84
C ALA A 355 6.19 -20.29 11.68
N TRP A 356 6.29 -20.43 13.00
CA TRP A 356 5.81 -19.44 13.96
C TRP A 356 6.90 -18.39 14.21
N PHE A 357 6.54 -17.09 14.21
CA PHE A 357 7.46 -15.98 14.46
C PHE A 357 7.01 -15.02 15.57
N GLY A 358 6.22 -15.52 16.49
CA GLY A 358 5.73 -14.76 17.63
C GLY A 358 4.33 -14.20 17.41
N GLU A 359 3.67 -13.87 18.51
CA GLU A 359 2.31 -13.32 18.48
C GLU A 359 2.32 -11.81 18.27
N ALA A 360 1.22 -11.30 17.70
CA ALA A 360 0.92 -9.87 17.59
C ALA A 360 1.97 -9.03 16.83
N SER A 361 2.71 -9.61 15.87
CA SER A 361 3.71 -8.84 15.12
C SER A 361 3.08 -7.75 14.24
N GLY A 362 1.90 -8.00 13.68
CA GLY A 362 1.14 -7.01 12.94
C GLY A 362 0.52 -5.95 13.85
N GLU A 363 0.12 -6.30 15.07
CA GLU A 363 -0.35 -5.35 16.06
C GLU A 363 0.75 -4.35 16.44
N TYR A 364 1.95 -4.84 16.75
CA TYR A 364 3.10 -3.98 17.03
C TYR A 364 3.43 -3.05 15.85
N TYR A 365 3.41 -3.59 14.62
CA TYR A 365 3.61 -2.77 13.44
C TYR A 365 2.59 -1.64 13.33
N LEU A 366 1.30 -1.96 13.46
CA LEU A 366 0.22 -0.99 13.31
C LEU A 366 0.18 0.06 14.43
N ASP A 367 0.43 -0.35 15.69
CA ASP A 367 0.24 0.50 16.86
C ASP A 367 1.53 1.23 17.29
N ASP A 368 2.71 0.62 17.09
CA ASP A 368 3.98 1.13 17.61
C ASP A 368 4.92 1.64 16.51
N ILE A 369 4.66 1.33 15.22
CA ILE A 369 5.49 1.79 14.10
C ILE A 369 4.68 2.70 13.17
N GLU A 370 3.65 2.16 12.50
CA GLU A 370 2.95 2.89 11.43
C GLU A 370 2.12 4.06 11.96
N TYR A 371 1.27 3.81 12.97
CA TYR A 371 0.44 4.87 13.53
C TYR A 371 1.25 6.00 14.16
N PRO A 372 2.30 5.76 14.99
CA PRO A 372 3.17 6.82 15.50
C PRO A 372 3.91 7.59 14.39
N PHE A 373 4.33 6.92 13.31
CA PHE A 373 4.95 7.58 12.16
C PHE A 373 4.01 8.63 11.55
N PHE A 374 2.78 8.26 11.20
CA PHE A 374 1.83 9.20 10.63
C PHE A 374 1.44 10.30 11.62
N ARG A 375 1.22 9.96 12.88
CA ARG A 375 0.87 10.92 13.92
C ARG A 375 1.94 11.98 14.10
N TYR A 376 3.21 11.58 14.08
CA TYR A 376 4.32 12.52 14.19
C TYR A 376 4.34 13.52 13.02
N TYR A 377 4.22 13.05 11.78
CA TYR A 377 4.31 13.92 10.62
C TYR A 377 3.03 14.69 10.29
N LEU A 378 1.87 14.18 10.65
CA LEU A 378 0.59 14.80 10.32
C LEU A 378 0.05 15.69 11.42
N GLU A 379 0.37 15.42 12.70
CA GLU A 379 -0.12 16.17 13.84
C GLU A 379 1.01 16.84 14.65
N GLY A 380 2.27 16.50 14.42
CA GLY A 380 3.40 16.95 15.25
C GLY A 380 3.36 16.39 16.67
N LYS A 381 2.72 15.23 16.87
CA LYS A 381 2.53 14.58 18.16
C LYS A 381 3.34 13.27 18.29
N GLY A 382 3.82 13.00 19.50
CA GLY A 382 4.62 11.82 19.78
C GLY A 382 6.12 12.05 19.56
N GLU A 383 6.88 10.96 19.62
CA GLU A 383 8.31 10.97 19.37
C GLU A 383 8.63 10.66 17.91
N LYS A 384 9.79 11.13 17.44
CA LYS A 384 10.26 10.80 16.10
C LYS A 384 10.51 9.29 16.02
N PRO A 385 9.94 8.55 15.06
CA PRO A 385 10.08 7.11 14.96
C PRO A 385 11.53 6.65 14.73
N ALA A 386 11.86 5.41 15.11
CA ALA A 386 13.11 4.78 14.72
C ALA A 386 13.18 4.61 13.19
N ARG A 387 14.36 4.88 12.60
CA ARG A 387 14.55 4.89 11.13
C ARG A 387 14.28 3.54 10.48
N VAL A 388 14.71 2.48 11.11
CA VAL A 388 14.54 1.10 10.62
C VAL A 388 14.08 0.23 11.76
N ASN A 389 12.99 -0.50 11.56
CA ASN A 389 12.44 -1.46 12.48
C ASN A 389 12.38 -2.81 11.79
N VAL A 390 13.07 -3.81 12.32
CA VAL A 390 13.12 -5.15 11.75
C VAL A 390 12.74 -6.19 12.79
N LEU A 391 11.86 -7.10 12.42
CA LEU A 391 11.61 -8.32 13.17
C LEU A 391 12.38 -9.46 12.48
N PRO A 392 13.55 -9.92 13.02
CA PRO A 392 14.35 -10.95 12.39
C PRO A 392 13.64 -12.30 12.38
N SER A 393 13.67 -13.00 11.26
CA SER A 393 13.05 -14.33 11.14
C SER A 393 13.76 -15.42 11.97
N GLY A 394 15.03 -15.26 12.28
CA GLY A 394 15.82 -16.19 13.11
C GLY A 394 15.43 -16.22 14.58
N GLU A 395 14.86 -15.15 15.10
CA GLU A 395 14.43 -15.04 16.50
C GLU A 395 13.10 -15.77 16.80
N THR A 396 12.39 -16.21 15.78
CA THR A 396 11.11 -16.91 15.90
C THR A 396 11.23 -18.20 16.72
N MET A 397 12.32 -18.94 16.53
CA MET A 397 12.57 -20.18 17.26
C MET A 397 12.90 -19.90 18.73
N ARG A 398 13.69 -18.87 18.99
CA ARG A 398 14.05 -18.43 20.33
C ARG A 398 12.84 -17.93 21.11
N SER A 399 12.01 -17.09 20.51
CA SER A 399 10.75 -16.60 21.07
C SER A 399 9.84 -17.77 21.52
N ARG A 400 9.69 -18.78 20.67
CA ARG A 400 8.90 -19.97 20.98
C ARG A 400 9.46 -20.77 22.16
N MET A 401 10.79 -20.89 22.25
CA MET A 401 11.44 -21.61 23.34
C MET A 401 11.36 -20.88 24.69
N GLU A 402 11.41 -19.54 24.64
CA GLU A 402 11.40 -18.69 25.82
C GLU A 402 10.00 -18.21 26.21
N GLY A 403 8.98 -18.47 25.39
CA GLY A 403 7.59 -18.04 25.62
C GLY A 403 7.39 -16.52 25.61
N LEU A 404 8.27 -15.78 24.91
CA LEU A 404 8.23 -14.33 24.85
C LEU A 404 7.41 -13.85 23.63
N PRO A 405 6.72 -12.71 23.72
CA PRO A 405 6.02 -12.13 22.57
C PRO A 405 7.00 -11.63 21.52
N SER A 406 6.60 -11.64 20.24
CA SER A 406 7.43 -11.14 19.12
C SER A 406 7.87 -9.68 19.28
N THR A 407 7.10 -8.89 20.01
CA THR A 407 7.41 -7.47 20.32
C THR A 407 8.77 -7.29 21.02
N SER A 408 9.24 -8.31 21.73
CA SER A 408 10.54 -8.30 22.43
C SER A 408 11.75 -8.46 21.50
N PHE A 409 11.53 -8.80 20.21
CA PHE A 409 12.59 -9.13 19.26
C PHE A 409 12.69 -8.14 18.10
N TRP A 410 11.91 -7.10 18.11
CA TRP A 410 12.08 -6.01 17.15
C TRP A 410 13.40 -5.30 17.39
N GLU A 411 14.17 -5.16 16.31
CA GLU A 411 15.46 -4.48 16.31
C GLU A 411 15.34 -3.14 15.58
N ALA A 412 15.92 -2.10 16.19
CA ALA A 412 15.96 -0.76 15.59
C ALA A 412 17.36 -0.43 15.09
N TYR A 413 17.46 0.11 13.87
CA TYR A 413 18.71 0.51 13.24
C TYR A 413 18.63 1.93 12.70
N SER A 414 19.80 2.56 12.53
CA SER A 414 19.94 3.87 11.89
C SER A 414 19.69 3.82 10.38
N THR A 415 20.04 2.70 9.75
CA THR A 415 19.95 2.46 8.30
C THR A 415 19.82 0.97 7.97
N TRP A 416 19.42 0.66 6.74
CA TRP A 416 19.40 -0.70 6.22
C TRP A 416 20.21 -0.81 4.91
N PRO A 417 21.06 -1.86 4.70
CA PRO A 417 21.53 -2.78 5.76
C PRO A 417 22.19 -2.03 6.91
N PRO A 418 22.26 -2.65 8.13
CA PRO A 418 22.98 -2.06 9.26
C PRO A 418 24.42 -1.70 8.91
N GLU A 419 24.97 -0.62 9.51
CA GLU A 419 26.32 -0.14 9.19
C GLU A 419 27.43 -1.18 9.45
N ASN A 420 27.21 -2.06 10.42
CA ASN A 420 28.13 -3.15 10.77
C ASN A 420 27.90 -4.45 9.96
N ALA A 421 26.94 -4.45 9.02
CA ALA A 421 26.72 -5.60 8.17
C ALA A 421 27.87 -5.81 7.18
N SER A 422 28.37 -7.05 7.08
CA SER A 422 29.41 -7.43 6.14
C SER A 422 28.88 -8.41 5.10
N PRO A 423 29.03 -8.15 3.79
CA PRO A 423 28.65 -9.09 2.76
C PRO A 423 29.44 -10.40 2.90
N THR A 424 28.74 -11.52 3.00
CA THR A 424 29.33 -12.85 3.05
C THR A 424 28.89 -13.65 1.83
N ARG A 425 29.81 -14.29 1.13
CA ARG A 425 29.50 -15.16 0.01
C ARG A 425 29.13 -16.55 0.53
N ILE A 426 27.94 -17.01 0.18
CA ILE A 426 27.49 -18.39 0.42
C ILE A 426 27.53 -19.12 -0.90
N TYR A 427 28.30 -20.24 -0.95
CA TYR A 427 28.41 -21.06 -2.14
C TYR A 427 27.47 -22.27 -2.00
N LEU A 428 26.51 -22.38 -2.90
CA LEU A 428 25.65 -23.56 -3.00
C LEU A 428 26.41 -24.61 -3.81
N LEU A 429 26.87 -25.66 -3.16
CA LEU A 429 27.47 -26.80 -3.81
C LEU A 429 26.37 -27.77 -4.24
N SER A 430 26.41 -28.19 -5.51
CA SER A 430 25.55 -29.27 -5.98
C SER A 430 26.04 -30.59 -5.40
N LEU A 431 25.26 -31.19 -4.49
CA LEU A 431 25.51 -32.53 -3.97
C LEU A 431 24.80 -33.60 -4.83
N ILE A 432 24.84 -33.45 -6.14
CA ILE A 432 24.18 -34.40 -7.09
C ILE A 432 24.78 -35.83 -7.06
N HIS A 433 25.84 -36.06 -6.32
CA HIS A 433 26.56 -37.34 -6.26
C HIS A 433 26.53 -37.98 -4.88
N ILE A 434 25.40 -37.94 -4.19
CA ILE A 434 25.13 -38.80 -3.04
C ILE A 434 24.11 -39.85 -3.45
#